data_8f79679b2346244e382aaf63557b2814
#
_entry.id   8f79679b2346244e382aaf63557b2814
#
_cell.length_a   1.000
_cell.length_b   1.000
_cell.length_c   1.000
_cell.angle_alpha   90.00
_cell.angle_beta   90.00
_cell.angle_gamma   90.00
#
_symmetry.space_group_name_H-M   'P 1'
#
loop_
_entity.id
_entity.type
_entity.pdbx_description
1 polymer ?
#
loop_
_entity_poly.entity_id
_entity_poly.type
_entity_poly.pdbx_seq_one_letter_code
_entity_poly.pdbx_strand_id
1 'polypeptide(L)'
;MTVPPVPAATQPRSILVTGAGHGIGRAIARLFLSRGWRVGMYDVDAAAVAAEAGGQPLAEHGTLDVRDAEQWARVLEAFCGERGLDVLINNAGVLSSGRFVDIDLPAHHRQVEINLLGMVNGCHASFPYLARAHGQVVNLCSASALYGQPGLATYGATKAAVKSLTEALDLEWREAGVGVRSLIPLFVATDMANAARNAASVRRLGVHLTADDVAAAAWRTVHGRQVPLRSPHRSVGGQTRVMAVACSVSPDWLTRLMVRQTAL
;
A
#
# COMPACT_ATOMS: atom_id res chain seq x y z
N MET A 1 -23.56 -34.56 -34.41
CA MET A 1 -23.76 -33.71 -33.23
C MET A 1 -22.38 -33.23 -32.77
N THR A 2 -22.02 -31.98 -33.08
CA THR A 2 -20.76 -31.36 -32.62
C THR A 2 -20.97 -30.84 -31.22
N VAL A 3 -20.22 -31.38 -30.27
CA VAL A 3 -20.19 -30.88 -28.89
C VAL A 3 -19.70 -29.41 -28.95
N PRO A 4 -20.41 -28.43 -28.37
CA PRO A 4 -19.94 -27.05 -28.34
C PRO A 4 -18.64 -27.00 -27.58
N PRO A 5 -17.64 -26.13 -28.00
CA PRO A 5 -16.40 -26.01 -27.31
C PRO A 5 -16.64 -25.54 -25.87
N VAL A 6 -16.03 -26.23 -24.90
CA VAL A 6 -16.02 -25.82 -23.51
C VAL A 6 -15.42 -24.38 -23.46
N PRO A 7 -16.13 -23.42 -22.87
CA PRO A 7 -15.58 -22.06 -22.78
C PRO A 7 -14.25 -22.14 -22.08
N ALA A 8 -13.21 -21.54 -22.69
CA ALA A 8 -11.89 -21.46 -22.09
C ALA A 8 -12.02 -20.86 -20.67
N ALA A 9 -11.53 -21.60 -19.68
CA ALA A 9 -11.58 -21.13 -18.30
C ALA A 9 -10.92 -19.75 -18.26
N THR A 10 -11.67 -18.73 -17.84
CA THR A 10 -11.14 -17.38 -17.71
C THR A 10 -9.96 -17.43 -16.74
N GLN A 11 -8.80 -17.02 -17.21
CA GLN A 11 -7.60 -17.06 -16.38
C GLN A 11 -7.82 -16.20 -15.12
N PRO A 12 -7.27 -16.63 -13.96
CA PRO A 12 -7.44 -15.88 -12.73
C PRO A 12 -6.80 -14.49 -12.86
N ARG A 13 -7.46 -13.47 -12.32
CA ARG A 13 -6.92 -12.12 -12.21
C ARG A 13 -5.64 -12.13 -11.37
N SER A 14 -4.74 -11.22 -11.66
CA SER A 14 -3.41 -11.15 -11.07
C SER A 14 -3.24 -9.96 -10.13
N ILE A 15 -2.55 -10.19 -9.02
CA ILE A 15 -2.17 -9.13 -8.07
C ILE A 15 -0.73 -9.34 -7.62
N LEU A 16 0.06 -8.27 -7.62
CA LEU A 16 1.41 -8.26 -7.06
C LEU A 16 1.41 -7.42 -5.78
N VAL A 17 1.93 -7.98 -4.69
CA VAL A 17 1.98 -7.35 -3.37
C VAL A 17 3.42 -7.25 -2.90
N THR A 18 3.88 -6.03 -2.59
CA THR A 18 5.19 -5.78 -1.98
C THR A 18 5.09 -5.74 -0.46
N GLY A 19 6.16 -6.18 0.24
CA GLY A 19 6.10 -6.33 1.69
C GLY A 19 5.11 -7.43 2.11
N ALA A 20 5.04 -8.52 1.33
CA ALA A 20 4.02 -9.56 1.47
C ALA A 20 4.36 -10.61 2.53
N GLY A 21 5.57 -10.61 3.08
CA GLY A 21 6.00 -11.55 4.12
C GLY A 21 5.32 -11.32 5.47
N HIS A 22 4.90 -10.08 5.77
CA HIS A 22 4.45 -9.70 7.10
C HIS A 22 3.22 -8.77 7.08
N GLY A 23 2.57 -8.64 8.23
CA GLY A 23 1.57 -7.62 8.53
C GLY A 23 0.48 -7.43 7.47
N ILE A 24 0.32 -6.19 6.99
CA ILE A 24 -0.75 -5.81 6.05
C ILE A 24 -0.58 -6.52 4.69
N GLY A 25 0.65 -6.54 4.15
CA GLY A 25 0.92 -7.16 2.85
C GLY A 25 0.57 -8.64 2.83
N ARG A 26 0.96 -9.36 3.90
CA ARG A 26 0.60 -10.76 4.10
C ARG A 26 -0.91 -10.98 4.15
N ALA A 27 -1.63 -10.15 4.93
CA ALA A 27 -3.08 -10.26 5.04
C ALA A 27 -3.78 -9.99 3.70
N ILE A 28 -3.31 -9.01 2.92
CA ILE A 28 -3.82 -8.74 1.57
C ILE A 28 -3.58 -9.96 0.67
N ALA A 29 -2.36 -10.47 0.62
CA ALA A 29 -2.01 -11.61 -0.22
C ALA A 29 -2.88 -12.84 0.10
N ARG A 30 -3.02 -13.19 1.37
CA ARG A 30 -3.88 -14.29 1.84
C ARG A 30 -5.34 -14.12 1.41
N LEU A 31 -5.89 -12.91 1.57
CA LEU A 31 -7.28 -12.63 1.20
C LEU A 31 -7.49 -12.83 -0.31
N PHE A 32 -6.59 -12.31 -1.15
CA PHE A 32 -6.73 -12.45 -2.60
C PHE A 32 -6.51 -13.90 -3.06
N LEU A 33 -5.57 -14.64 -2.48
CA LEU A 33 -5.41 -16.08 -2.71
C LEU A 33 -6.70 -16.86 -2.38
N SER A 34 -7.29 -16.60 -1.21
CA SER A 34 -8.53 -17.25 -0.80
C SER A 34 -9.72 -16.96 -1.71
N ARG A 35 -9.61 -15.93 -2.55
CA ARG A 35 -10.61 -15.52 -3.54
C ARG A 35 -10.28 -15.97 -4.97
N GLY A 36 -9.28 -16.84 -5.14
CA GLY A 36 -8.91 -17.43 -6.41
C GLY A 36 -8.12 -16.51 -7.35
N TRP A 37 -7.44 -15.49 -6.81
CA TRP A 37 -6.52 -14.65 -7.57
C TRP A 37 -5.14 -15.28 -7.65
N ARG A 38 -4.44 -15.06 -8.76
CA ARG A 38 -3.00 -15.32 -8.88
C ARG A 38 -2.24 -14.19 -8.17
N VAL A 39 -1.47 -14.53 -7.15
CA VAL A 39 -0.84 -13.57 -6.24
C VAL A 39 0.67 -13.68 -6.31
N GLY A 40 1.35 -12.60 -6.71
CA GLY A 40 2.78 -12.43 -6.57
C GLY A 40 3.09 -11.84 -5.19
N MET A 41 3.78 -12.60 -4.36
CA MET A 41 4.17 -12.23 -2.99
C MET A 41 5.65 -11.89 -2.96
N TYR A 42 5.99 -10.61 -2.82
CA TYR A 42 7.38 -10.16 -2.86
C TYR A 42 7.76 -9.38 -1.61
N ASP A 43 8.93 -9.71 -1.06
CA ASP A 43 9.50 -9.09 0.14
C ASP A 43 11.04 -9.19 0.09
N VAL A 44 11.74 -8.41 0.91
CA VAL A 44 13.17 -8.64 1.17
C VAL A 44 13.40 -9.89 2.03
N ASP A 45 12.39 -10.28 2.81
CA ASP A 45 12.38 -11.53 3.59
C ASP A 45 11.87 -12.69 2.73
N ALA A 46 12.80 -13.29 1.97
CA ALA A 46 12.51 -14.41 1.09
C ALA A 46 11.92 -15.63 1.84
N ALA A 47 12.36 -15.86 3.08
CA ALA A 47 11.88 -17.00 3.88
C ALA A 47 10.42 -16.82 4.29
N ALA A 48 10.04 -15.59 4.68
CA ALA A 48 8.67 -15.29 5.06
C ALA A 48 7.69 -15.46 3.88
N VAL A 49 8.02 -14.93 2.69
CA VAL A 49 7.13 -15.09 1.52
C VAL A 49 7.06 -16.54 1.03
N ALA A 50 8.16 -17.29 1.09
CA ALA A 50 8.18 -18.70 0.73
C ALA A 50 7.28 -19.54 1.68
N ALA A 51 7.33 -19.26 2.99
CA ALA A 51 6.47 -19.91 3.96
C ALA A 51 4.97 -19.61 3.73
N GLU A 52 4.65 -18.37 3.38
CA GLU A 52 3.26 -17.95 3.11
C GLU A 52 2.72 -18.51 1.79
N ALA A 53 3.54 -18.60 0.76
CA ALA A 53 3.15 -19.12 -0.56
C ALA A 53 3.11 -20.66 -0.60
N GLY A 54 3.75 -21.33 0.35
CA GLY A 54 3.95 -22.77 0.35
C GLY A 54 2.67 -23.57 0.14
N GLY A 55 2.67 -24.42 -0.92
CA GLY A 55 1.53 -25.29 -1.26
C GLY A 55 0.32 -24.58 -1.89
N GLN A 56 0.37 -23.29 -2.17
CA GLN A 56 -0.71 -22.55 -2.80
C GLN A 56 -0.50 -22.47 -4.33
N PRO A 57 -1.34 -23.11 -5.16
CA PRO A 57 -1.08 -23.21 -6.60
C PRO A 57 -1.17 -21.87 -7.37
N LEU A 58 -1.81 -20.86 -6.77
CA LEU A 58 -1.94 -19.52 -7.35
C LEU A 58 -0.99 -18.50 -6.72
N ALA A 59 -0.11 -18.92 -5.81
CA ALA A 59 0.90 -18.06 -5.20
C ALA A 59 2.23 -18.18 -5.93
N GLU A 60 2.79 -17.06 -6.34
CA GLU A 60 4.17 -16.91 -6.74
C GLU A 60 4.89 -16.02 -5.73
N HIS A 61 6.15 -16.28 -5.49
CA HIS A 61 6.88 -15.53 -4.48
C HIS A 61 8.34 -15.30 -4.90
N GLY A 62 8.95 -14.29 -4.31
CA GLY A 62 10.36 -14.01 -4.55
C GLY A 62 10.87 -12.85 -3.71
N THR A 63 12.17 -12.61 -3.82
CA THR A 63 12.83 -11.47 -3.18
C THR A 63 12.66 -10.23 -4.03
N LEU A 64 12.27 -9.12 -3.38
CA LEU A 64 12.23 -7.80 -3.99
C LEU A 64 12.64 -6.75 -2.97
N ASP A 65 13.78 -6.12 -3.19
CA ASP A 65 14.07 -4.82 -2.59
C ASP A 65 13.43 -3.73 -3.47
N VAL A 66 12.40 -3.06 -2.95
CA VAL A 66 11.67 -2.04 -3.70
C VAL A 66 12.52 -0.84 -4.13
N ARG A 67 13.71 -0.66 -3.52
CA ARG A 67 14.68 0.37 -3.90
C ARG A 67 15.40 0.06 -5.22
N ASP A 68 15.44 -1.21 -5.60
CA ASP A 68 16.19 -1.72 -6.76
C ASP A 68 15.29 -1.78 -8.01
N ALA A 69 15.49 -0.85 -8.93
CA ALA A 69 14.72 -0.77 -10.17
C ALA A 69 14.93 -1.97 -11.10
N GLU A 70 16.11 -2.60 -11.07
CA GLU A 70 16.38 -3.78 -11.88
C GLU A 70 15.65 -5.01 -11.33
N GLN A 71 15.58 -5.17 -10.01
CA GLN A 71 14.76 -6.21 -9.40
C GLN A 71 13.28 -6.05 -9.78
N TRP A 72 12.76 -4.82 -9.78
CA TRP A 72 11.39 -4.55 -10.25
C TRP A 72 11.18 -5.03 -11.67
N ALA A 73 12.09 -4.71 -12.60
CA ALA A 73 11.98 -5.14 -13.99
C ALA A 73 11.93 -6.67 -14.12
N ARG A 74 12.85 -7.37 -13.44
CA ARG A 74 12.90 -8.86 -13.45
C ARG A 74 11.64 -9.49 -12.86
N VAL A 75 11.16 -8.96 -11.73
CA VAL A 75 9.97 -9.49 -11.06
C VAL A 75 8.72 -9.30 -11.91
N LEU A 76 8.54 -8.13 -12.50
CA LEU A 76 7.38 -7.83 -13.33
C LEU A 76 7.37 -8.64 -14.62
N GLU A 77 8.54 -8.78 -15.27
CA GLU A 77 8.65 -9.61 -16.47
C GLU A 77 8.31 -11.08 -16.16
N ALA A 78 8.85 -11.63 -15.08
CA ALA A 78 8.59 -13.00 -14.69
C ALA A 78 7.13 -13.24 -14.28
N PHE A 79 6.55 -12.33 -13.48
CA PHE A 79 5.19 -12.47 -12.98
C PHE A 79 4.13 -12.10 -14.01
N CYS A 80 4.31 -11.02 -14.77
CA CYS A 80 3.26 -10.51 -15.65
C CYS A 80 3.37 -11.06 -17.07
N GLY A 81 4.60 -11.13 -17.63
CA GLY A 81 4.83 -11.50 -19.02
C GLY A 81 3.96 -10.69 -19.97
N GLU A 82 3.37 -11.34 -20.95
CA GLU A 82 2.46 -10.72 -21.93
C GLU A 82 1.04 -10.46 -21.40
N ARG A 83 0.65 -11.08 -20.28
CA ARG A 83 -0.71 -11.01 -19.72
C ARG A 83 -1.05 -9.65 -19.12
N GLY A 84 -0.02 -8.92 -18.67
CA GLY A 84 -0.20 -7.70 -17.91
C GLY A 84 -0.48 -7.96 -16.42
N LEU A 85 -0.86 -6.89 -15.71
CA LEU A 85 -1.09 -6.89 -14.27
C LEU A 85 -2.42 -6.23 -13.94
N ASP A 86 -3.34 -6.97 -13.29
CA ASP A 86 -4.61 -6.37 -12.88
C ASP A 86 -4.47 -5.43 -11.68
N VAL A 87 -3.63 -5.80 -10.69
CA VAL A 87 -3.46 -4.98 -9.48
C VAL A 87 -2.01 -5.00 -8.99
N LEU A 88 -1.47 -3.81 -8.71
CA LEU A 88 -0.27 -3.63 -7.90
C LEU A 88 -0.66 -3.11 -6.52
N ILE A 89 -0.20 -3.77 -5.45
CA ILE A 89 -0.25 -3.25 -4.08
C ILE A 89 1.15 -2.81 -3.67
N ASN A 90 1.39 -1.51 -3.70
CA ASN A 90 2.60 -0.90 -3.15
C ASN A 90 2.44 -0.78 -1.63
N ASN A 91 2.85 -1.81 -0.89
CA ASN A 91 2.70 -1.89 0.56
C ASN A 91 4.03 -1.83 1.32
N ALA A 92 5.14 -2.27 0.74
CA ALA A 92 6.44 -2.25 1.40
C ALA A 92 6.72 -0.89 2.06
N GLY A 93 7.18 -0.91 3.30
CA GLY A 93 7.46 0.31 4.04
C GLY A 93 8.07 0.03 5.40
N VAL A 94 8.76 1.03 5.93
CA VAL A 94 9.38 1.01 7.26
C VAL A 94 9.01 2.26 8.03
N LEU A 95 9.14 2.20 9.36
CA LEU A 95 8.88 3.30 10.26
C LEU A 95 9.97 3.37 11.33
N SER A 96 10.56 4.54 11.50
CA SER A 96 11.35 4.93 12.66
C SER A 96 10.63 6.06 13.37
N SER A 97 10.41 5.91 14.68
CA SER A 97 9.67 6.87 15.51
C SER A 97 10.53 7.41 16.63
N GLY A 98 10.32 8.66 16.99
CA GLY A 98 11.09 9.36 18.03
C GLY A 98 11.21 10.84 17.74
N ARG A 99 11.90 11.59 18.62
CA ARG A 99 12.26 12.97 18.30
C ARG A 99 13.16 12.97 17.06
N PHE A 100 12.94 13.91 16.16
CA PHE A 100 13.64 13.96 14.87
C PHE A 100 15.18 13.90 15.02
N VAL A 101 15.70 14.62 15.99
CA VAL A 101 17.16 14.72 16.23
C VAL A 101 17.75 13.48 16.93
N ASP A 102 16.92 12.63 17.51
CA ASP A 102 17.36 11.43 18.24
C ASP A 102 17.34 10.17 17.33
N ILE A 103 16.74 10.27 16.13
CA ILE A 103 16.80 9.23 15.11
C ILE A 103 18.05 9.45 14.28
N ASP A 104 18.83 8.41 14.05
CA ASP A 104 20.05 8.50 13.24
C ASP A 104 19.73 8.81 11.77
N LEU A 105 20.61 9.57 11.11
CA LEU A 105 20.40 10.01 9.74
C LEU A 105 20.20 8.86 8.74
N PRO A 106 20.91 7.73 8.81
CA PRO A 106 20.65 6.56 7.97
C PRO A 106 19.23 6.02 8.08
N ALA A 107 18.60 6.03 9.27
CA ALA A 107 17.22 5.60 9.43
C ALA A 107 16.23 6.56 8.76
N HIS A 108 16.49 7.87 8.78
CA HIS A 108 15.72 8.84 8.00
C HIS A 108 15.82 8.55 6.48
N HIS A 109 17.04 8.37 5.97
CA HIS A 109 17.26 8.05 4.55
C HIS A 109 16.57 6.77 4.16
N ARG A 110 16.71 5.70 4.95
CA ARG A 110 16.07 4.41 4.69
C ARG A 110 14.53 4.53 4.59
N GLN A 111 13.90 5.38 5.43
CA GLN A 111 12.46 5.62 5.32
C GLN A 111 12.09 6.28 3.99
N VAL A 112 12.87 7.24 3.51
CA VAL A 112 12.64 7.91 2.22
C VAL A 112 12.86 6.92 1.08
N GLU A 113 13.94 6.17 1.10
CA GLU A 113 14.28 5.20 0.07
C GLU A 113 13.21 4.12 -0.09
N ILE A 114 12.76 3.52 1.02
CA ILE A 114 11.78 2.42 0.95
C ILE A 114 10.38 2.96 0.71
N ASN A 115 9.93 3.95 1.53
CA ASN A 115 8.54 4.37 1.53
C ASN A 115 8.16 5.26 0.35
N LEU A 116 9.12 5.99 -0.24
CA LEU A 116 8.88 6.91 -1.34
C LEU A 116 9.54 6.44 -2.63
N LEU A 117 10.87 6.30 -2.69
CA LEU A 117 11.54 5.88 -3.92
C LEU A 117 11.12 4.47 -4.34
N GLY A 118 11.00 3.53 -3.38
CA GLY A 118 10.49 2.19 -3.67
C GLY A 118 9.08 2.21 -4.28
N MET A 119 8.22 3.12 -3.84
CA MET A 119 6.88 3.29 -4.40
C MET A 119 6.91 3.92 -5.79
N VAL A 120 7.77 4.91 -6.02
CA VAL A 120 8.00 5.50 -7.35
C VAL A 120 8.47 4.43 -8.33
N ASN A 121 9.46 3.60 -7.93
CA ASN A 121 9.95 2.50 -8.74
C ASN A 121 8.82 1.52 -9.10
N GLY A 122 8.01 1.12 -8.11
CA GLY A 122 6.88 0.21 -8.32
C GLY A 122 5.83 0.77 -9.28
N CYS A 123 5.44 2.03 -9.12
CA CYS A 123 4.52 2.71 -10.02
C CYS A 123 5.10 2.77 -11.45
N HIS A 124 6.34 3.25 -11.59
CA HIS A 124 6.98 3.43 -12.89
C HIS A 124 7.15 2.11 -13.63
N ALA A 125 7.74 1.10 -12.97
CA ALA A 125 8.02 -0.19 -13.60
C ALA A 125 6.76 -0.97 -13.96
N SER A 126 5.69 -0.88 -13.15
CA SER A 126 4.46 -1.63 -13.39
C SER A 126 3.52 -1.00 -14.43
N PHE A 127 3.69 0.27 -14.77
CA PHE A 127 2.77 0.98 -15.67
C PHE A 127 2.50 0.26 -16.99
N PRO A 128 3.50 -0.24 -17.75
CA PRO A 128 3.25 -0.93 -19.02
C PRO A 128 2.38 -2.18 -18.87
N TYR A 129 2.55 -2.91 -17.76
CA TYR A 129 1.79 -4.13 -17.49
C TYR A 129 0.36 -3.80 -17.02
N LEU A 130 0.21 -2.74 -16.21
CA LEU A 130 -1.10 -2.24 -15.77
C LEU A 130 -1.90 -1.69 -16.95
N ALA A 131 -1.28 -0.90 -17.84
CA ALA A 131 -1.94 -0.36 -19.03
C ALA A 131 -2.46 -1.46 -19.94
N ARG A 132 -1.69 -2.54 -20.13
CA ARG A 132 -2.09 -3.70 -20.93
C ARG A 132 -3.33 -4.41 -20.40
N ALA A 133 -3.48 -4.48 -19.07
CA ALA A 133 -4.60 -5.14 -18.41
C ALA A 133 -5.75 -4.18 -18.01
N HIS A 134 -5.65 -2.87 -18.30
CA HIS A 134 -6.50 -1.84 -17.72
C HIS A 134 -6.63 -1.98 -16.19
N GLY A 135 -5.49 -2.22 -15.58
CA GLY A 135 -5.35 -2.55 -14.16
C GLY A 135 -5.39 -1.35 -13.23
N GLN A 136 -4.94 -1.55 -12.00
CA GLN A 136 -4.91 -0.48 -11.01
C GLN A 136 -3.77 -0.63 -10.00
N VAL A 137 -3.35 0.51 -9.44
CA VAL A 137 -2.42 0.59 -8.31
C VAL A 137 -3.18 0.94 -7.04
N VAL A 138 -2.82 0.28 -5.94
CA VAL A 138 -3.26 0.66 -4.59
C VAL A 138 -2.01 0.92 -3.72
N ASN A 139 -1.78 2.18 -3.41
CA ASN A 139 -0.66 2.61 -2.60
C ASN A 139 -1.03 2.59 -1.10
N LEU A 140 -0.23 1.93 -0.26
CA LEU A 140 -0.39 1.99 1.20
C LEU A 140 0.15 3.32 1.73
N CYS A 141 -0.77 4.23 1.98
CA CYS A 141 -0.55 5.51 2.63
C CYS A 141 -0.69 5.35 4.18
N SER A 142 -0.99 6.43 4.87
CA SER A 142 -1.22 6.46 6.32
C SER A 142 -1.99 7.73 6.70
N ALA A 143 -2.69 7.72 7.81
CA ALA A 143 -3.24 8.93 8.41
C ALA A 143 -2.18 9.98 8.75
N SER A 144 -0.91 9.57 8.91
CA SER A 144 0.23 10.48 9.07
C SER A 144 0.50 11.37 7.83
N ALA A 145 -0.16 11.11 6.70
CA ALA A 145 -0.13 11.98 5.52
C ALA A 145 -1.06 13.19 5.64
N LEU A 146 -1.98 13.21 6.60
CA LEU A 146 -3.00 14.24 6.72
C LEU A 146 -2.49 15.51 7.40
N TYR A 147 -1.47 15.38 8.24
CA TYR A 147 -0.85 16.49 8.99
C TYR A 147 0.56 16.11 9.49
N GLY A 148 1.39 17.12 9.78
CA GLY A 148 2.72 16.92 10.37
C GLY A 148 2.62 16.43 11.81
N GLN A 149 3.12 15.21 12.07
CA GLN A 149 2.99 14.54 13.35
C GLN A 149 4.33 14.48 14.10
N PRO A 150 4.46 15.11 15.30
CA PRO A 150 5.62 14.94 16.15
C PRO A 150 5.92 13.46 16.44
N GLY A 151 7.20 13.12 16.42
CA GLY A 151 7.65 11.73 16.59
C GLY A 151 7.56 10.84 15.35
N LEU A 152 6.95 11.33 14.25
CA LEU A 152 6.83 10.62 12.98
C LEU A 152 7.15 11.53 11.77
N ALA A 153 8.02 12.52 11.95
CA ALA A 153 8.24 13.58 10.97
C ALA A 153 8.60 13.05 9.58
N THR A 154 9.66 12.25 9.46
CA THR A 154 10.08 11.68 8.16
C THR A 154 9.09 10.68 7.62
N TYR A 155 8.54 9.81 8.47
CA TYR A 155 7.50 8.88 8.05
C TYR A 155 6.28 9.62 7.48
N GLY A 156 5.76 10.62 8.20
CA GLY A 156 4.65 11.47 7.75
C GLY A 156 4.95 12.17 6.43
N ALA A 157 6.16 12.71 6.27
CA ALA A 157 6.60 13.34 5.03
C ALA A 157 6.57 12.35 3.85
N THR A 158 7.09 11.12 4.03
CA THR A 158 7.03 10.10 2.97
C THR A 158 5.58 9.74 2.61
N LYS A 159 4.69 9.62 3.61
CA LYS A 159 3.28 9.29 3.36
C LYS A 159 2.49 10.44 2.74
N ALA A 160 2.84 11.70 3.05
CA ALA A 160 2.30 12.88 2.38
C ALA A 160 2.73 12.92 0.89
N ALA A 161 3.98 12.60 0.61
CA ALA A 161 4.47 12.46 -0.77
C ALA A 161 3.73 11.35 -1.53
N VAL A 162 3.50 10.18 -0.91
CA VAL A 162 2.70 9.09 -1.48
C VAL A 162 1.26 9.52 -1.79
N LYS A 163 0.66 10.32 -0.90
CA LYS A 163 -0.68 10.88 -1.12
C LYS A 163 -0.70 11.74 -2.38
N SER A 164 0.22 12.70 -2.48
CA SER A 164 0.34 13.60 -3.64
C SER A 164 0.64 12.84 -4.94
N LEU A 165 1.58 11.87 -4.92
CA LEU A 165 1.89 11.01 -6.06
C LEU A 165 0.63 10.25 -6.54
N THR A 166 -0.15 9.72 -5.62
CA THR A 166 -1.41 9.00 -5.96
C THR A 166 -2.39 9.91 -6.67
N GLU A 167 -2.55 11.17 -6.22
CA GLU A 167 -3.45 12.15 -6.84
C GLU A 167 -3.03 12.49 -8.27
N ALA A 168 -1.73 12.72 -8.48
CA ALA A 168 -1.19 13.03 -9.80
C ALA A 168 -1.37 11.86 -10.78
N LEU A 169 -0.95 10.66 -10.38
CA LEU A 169 -1.01 9.48 -11.24
C LEU A 169 -2.46 9.02 -11.51
N ASP A 170 -3.43 9.24 -10.61
CA ASP A 170 -4.86 8.95 -10.88
C ASP A 170 -5.40 9.79 -12.04
N LEU A 171 -4.87 10.99 -12.23
CA LEU A 171 -5.25 11.85 -13.35
C LEU A 171 -4.46 11.54 -14.63
N GLU A 172 -3.14 11.39 -14.51
CA GLU A 172 -2.25 11.14 -15.66
C GLU A 172 -2.54 9.80 -16.36
N TRP A 173 -2.83 8.75 -15.60
CA TRP A 173 -2.98 7.39 -16.14
C TRP A 173 -4.41 7.04 -16.57
N ARG A 174 -5.31 7.99 -16.44
CA ARG A 174 -6.74 7.80 -16.79
C ARG A 174 -6.95 7.44 -18.25
N GLU A 175 -6.24 8.07 -19.17
CA GLU A 175 -6.35 7.79 -20.61
C GLU A 175 -5.84 6.38 -20.96
N ALA A 176 -4.88 5.86 -20.20
CA ALA A 176 -4.42 4.50 -20.31
C ALA A 176 -5.37 3.46 -19.67
N GLY A 177 -6.47 3.92 -19.05
CA GLY A 177 -7.41 3.07 -18.34
C GLY A 177 -6.90 2.50 -17.03
N VAL A 178 -5.80 3.05 -16.47
CA VAL A 178 -5.19 2.60 -15.21
C VAL A 178 -5.71 3.44 -14.05
N GLY A 179 -6.30 2.78 -13.05
CA GLY A 179 -6.74 3.43 -11.82
C GLY A 179 -5.61 3.52 -10.79
N VAL A 180 -5.47 4.67 -10.12
CA VAL A 180 -4.50 4.81 -9.02
C VAL A 180 -5.20 5.26 -7.75
N ARG A 181 -5.02 4.51 -6.66
CA ARG A 181 -5.71 4.74 -5.40
C ARG A 181 -4.77 4.63 -4.22
N SER A 182 -5.15 5.18 -3.08
CA SER A 182 -4.47 4.88 -1.83
C SER A 182 -5.41 4.43 -0.71
N LEU A 183 -4.87 3.60 0.18
CA LEU A 183 -5.49 3.28 1.46
C LEU A 183 -4.84 4.13 2.55
N ILE A 184 -5.66 4.76 3.36
CA ILE A 184 -5.22 5.58 4.48
C ILE A 184 -5.70 4.92 5.78
N PRO A 185 -4.96 3.96 6.33
CA PRO A 185 -5.19 3.45 7.69
C PRO A 185 -4.63 4.40 8.73
N LEU A 186 -5.20 4.37 9.95
CA LEU A 186 -4.59 4.92 11.15
C LEU A 186 -3.57 3.89 11.68
N PHE A 187 -3.54 3.60 12.96
CA PHE A 187 -2.62 2.61 13.52
C PHE A 187 -3.21 1.19 13.39
N VAL A 188 -2.43 0.30 12.76
CA VAL A 188 -2.80 -1.10 12.49
C VAL A 188 -1.96 -2.01 13.38
N ALA A 189 -2.55 -2.99 14.00
CA ALA A 189 -1.86 -3.97 14.87
C ALA A 189 -0.88 -4.83 14.06
N THR A 190 0.36 -4.35 13.97
CA THR A 190 1.49 -4.97 13.26
C THR A 190 2.77 -4.73 14.05
N ASP A 191 3.84 -5.45 13.73
CA ASP A 191 5.16 -5.23 14.35
C ASP A 191 5.67 -3.80 14.14
N MET A 192 5.37 -3.19 13.01
CA MET A 192 5.66 -1.78 12.74
C MET A 192 4.98 -0.84 13.75
N ALA A 193 3.71 -1.08 14.09
CA ALA A 193 3.01 -0.29 15.11
C ALA A 193 3.55 -0.55 16.52
N ASN A 194 3.99 -1.79 16.78
CA ASN A 194 4.64 -2.14 18.04
C ASN A 194 5.95 -1.37 18.22
N ALA A 195 6.76 -1.22 17.18
CA ALA A 195 7.97 -0.41 17.19
C ALA A 195 7.68 1.10 17.42
N ALA A 196 6.48 1.57 17.06
CA ALA A 196 6.04 2.96 17.27
C ALA A 196 5.27 3.20 18.57
N ARG A 197 5.14 2.22 19.48
CA ARG A 197 4.35 2.33 20.72
C ARG A 197 4.76 3.50 21.62
N ASN A 198 6.00 3.95 21.51
CA ASN A 198 6.51 5.09 22.27
C ASN A 198 6.05 6.46 21.72
N ALA A 199 5.53 6.52 20.51
CA ALA A 199 4.95 7.75 19.98
C ALA A 199 3.67 8.12 20.75
N ALA A 200 3.57 9.35 21.24
CA ALA A 200 2.44 9.81 22.06
C ALA A 200 1.10 9.66 21.34
N SER A 201 1.09 9.87 20.02
CA SER A 201 -0.09 9.69 19.17
C SER A 201 -0.60 8.25 19.13
N VAL A 202 0.30 7.26 19.08
CA VAL A 202 -0.09 5.83 19.12
C VAL A 202 -0.75 5.50 20.45
N ARG A 203 -0.18 6.02 21.57
CA ARG A 203 -0.74 5.79 22.90
C ARG A 203 -2.11 6.43 23.09
N ARG A 204 -2.31 7.65 22.56
CA ARG A 204 -3.56 8.43 22.76
C ARG A 204 -4.68 8.02 21.81
N LEU A 205 -4.37 7.73 20.57
CA LEU A 205 -5.35 7.36 19.55
C LEU A 205 -5.67 5.86 19.54
N GLY A 206 -4.80 5.05 20.15
CA GLY A 206 -4.95 3.60 20.21
C GLY A 206 -4.69 2.89 18.88
N VAL A 207 -4.58 1.57 18.96
CA VAL A 207 -4.44 0.67 17.78
C VAL A 207 -5.73 -0.14 17.69
N HIS A 208 -6.60 0.21 16.74
CA HIS A 208 -7.95 -0.37 16.63
C HIS A 208 -8.15 -1.16 15.34
N LEU A 209 -7.25 -1.01 14.36
CA LEU A 209 -7.31 -1.73 13.10
C LEU A 209 -6.42 -2.96 13.14
N THR A 210 -6.89 -4.03 12.51
CA THR A 210 -6.12 -5.22 12.23
C THR A 210 -5.58 -5.19 10.79
N ALA A 211 -4.62 -6.04 10.48
CA ALA A 211 -4.15 -6.23 9.10
C ALA A 211 -5.28 -6.71 8.18
N ASP A 212 -6.21 -7.51 8.69
CA ASP A 212 -7.37 -8.02 7.95
C ASP A 212 -8.39 -6.91 7.62
N ASP A 213 -8.55 -5.91 8.48
CA ASP A 213 -9.39 -4.73 8.17
C ASP A 213 -8.85 -3.97 6.96
N VAL A 214 -7.51 -3.83 6.87
CA VAL A 214 -6.85 -3.19 5.73
C VAL A 214 -6.94 -4.06 4.49
N ALA A 215 -6.77 -5.39 4.61
CA ALA A 215 -6.95 -6.33 3.51
C ALA A 215 -8.38 -6.30 2.94
N ALA A 216 -9.39 -6.27 3.81
CA ALA A 216 -10.78 -6.10 3.41
C ALA A 216 -11.04 -4.74 2.73
N ALA A 217 -10.36 -3.68 3.17
CA ALA A 217 -10.43 -2.37 2.51
C ALA A 217 -9.75 -2.40 1.12
N ALA A 218 -8.61 -3.09 0.98
CA ALA A 218 -7.95 -3.31 -0.31
C ALA A 218 -8.89 -4.05 -1.27
N TRP A 219 -9.51 -5.12 -0.82
CA TRP A 219 -10.49 -5.88 -1.62
C TRP A 219 -11.63 -4.98 -2.11
N ARG A 220 -12.26 -4.21 -1.21
CA ARG A 220 -13.33 -3.27 -1.58
C ARG A 220 -12.86 -2.17 -2.53
N THR A 221 -11.62 -1.73 -2.42
CA THR A 221 -11.05 -0.71 -3.29
C THR A 221 -10.82 -1.25 -4.69
N VAL A 222 -10.28 -2.46 -4.81
CA VAL A 222 -10.02 -3.14 -6.08
C VAL A 222 -11.32 -3.44 -6.85
N HIS A 223 -12.40 -3.80 -6.16
CA HIS A 223 -13.71 -4.13 -6.77
C HIS A 223 -14.68 -2.95 -6.79
N GLY A 224 -14.31 -1.82 -6.21
CA GLY A 224 -15.16 -0.63 -6.18
C GLY A 224 -15.22 0.06 -7.55
N ARG A 225 -16.41 0.58 -7.92
CA ARG A 225 -16.57 1.36 -9.15
C ARG A 225 -15.60 2.55 -9.16
N GLN A 226 -14.95 2.74 -10.29
CA GLN A 226 -14.20 3.95 -10.56
C GLN A 226 -15.21 5.06 -10.86
N VAL A 227 -15.31 6.04 -9.97
CA VAL A 227 -16.18 7.22 -10.17
C VAL A 227 -15.25 8.37 -10.54
N PRO A 228 -15.39 8.93 -11.75
CA PRO A 228 -14.60 10.07 -12.18
C PRO A 228 -14.70 11.23 -11.16
N LEU A 229 -13.59 11.93 -10.93
CA LEU A 229 -13.49 13.08 -10.02
C LEU A 229 -13.75 12.78 -8.53
N ARG A 230 -13.96 11.54 -8.15
CA ARG A 230 -13.98 11.17 -6.73
C ARG A 230 -12.54 11.03 -6.21
N SER A 231 -12.33 11.46 -4.95
CA SER A 231 -11.01 11.31 -4.30
C SER A 231 -10.43 9.90 -4.45
N PRO A 232 -9.17 9.75 -4.88
CA PRO A 232 -8.51 8.44 -5.00
C PRO A 232 -8.19 7.81 -3.64
N HIS A 233 -8.34 8.56 -2.54
CA HIS A 233 -8.00 8.10 -1.20
C HIS A 233 -9.17 7.39 -0.52
N ARG A 234 -8.87 6.30 0.17
CA ARG A 234 -9.82 5.51 0.95
C ARG A 234 -9.36 5.42 2.40
N SER A 235 -10.01 6.15 3.28
CA SER A 235 -9.79 6.02 4.73
C SER A 235 -10.24 4.63 5.21
N VAL A 236 -9.39 3.97 6.00
CA VAL A 236 -9.68 2.67 6.60
C VAL A 236 -10.09 2.87 8.04
N GLY A 237 -11.29 2.43 8.39
CA GLY A 237 -11.89 2.62 9.72
C GLY A 237 -12.62 3.95 9.91
N GLY A 238 -13.52 3.98 10.90
CA GLY A 238 -14.35 5.16 11.20
C GLY A 238 -13.53 6.33 11.72
N GLN A 239 -12.61 6.06 12.64
CA GLN A 239 -11.75 7.08 13.25
C GLN A 239 -10.89 7.81 12.19
N THR A 240 -10.28 7.07 11.26
CA THR A 240 -9.51 7.65 10.17
C THR A 240 -10.38 8.53 9.26
N ARG A 241 -11.62 8.10 9.02
CA ARG A 241 -12.56 8.85 8.18
C ARG A 241 -12.94 10.18 8.81
N VAL A 242 -13.27 10.16 10.11
CA VAL A 242 -13.56 11.39 10.87
C VAL A 242 -12.35 12.33 10.86
N MET A 243 -11.15 11.79 11.11
CA MET A 243 -9.92 12.59 11.11
C MET A 243 -9.61 13.20 9.73
N ALA A 244 -9.79 12.44 8.64
CA ALA A 244 -9.57 12.95 7.28
C ALA A 244 -10.52 14.12 6.97
N VAL A 245 -11.81 14.00 7.32
CA VAL A 245 -12.78 15.10 7.17
C VAL A 245 -12.41 16.28 8.06
N ALA A 246 -12.09 16.06 9.32
CA ALA A 246 -11.69 17.13 10.23
C ALA A 246 -10.48 17.91 9.68
N CYS A 247 -9.43 17.22 9.25
CA CYS A 247 -8.25 17.86 8.67
C CYS A 247 -8.53 18.62 7.36
N SER A 248 -9.53 18.19 6.57
CA SER A 248 -9.85 18.85 5.29
C SER A 248 -10.64 20.15 5.43
N VAL A 249 -11.34 20.34 6.56
CA VAL A 249 -12.19 21.54 6.80
C VAL A 249 -11.64 22.43 7.91
N SER A 250 -10.67 21.96 8.70
CA SER A 250 -10.09 22.72 9.80
C SER A 250 -9.08 23.75 9.29
N PRO A 251 -9.11 24.99 9.79
CA PRO A 251 -8.01 25.94 9.59
C PRO A 251 -6.70 25.40 10.19
N ASP A 252 -5.55 25.79 9.64
CA ASP A 252 -4.24 25.30 10.07
C ASP A 252 -3.98 25.47 11.57
N TRP A 253 -4.38 26.57 12.16
CA TRP A 253 -4.20 26.81 13.59
C TRP A 253 -4.94 25.81 14.47
N LEU A 254 -6.14 25.40 14.06
CA LEU A 254 -6.96 24.42 14.78
C LEU A 254 -6.35 23.01 14.63
N THR A 255 -5.96 22.64 13.41
CA THR A 255 -5.23 21.38 13.15
C THR A 255 -3.95 21.31 14.00
N ARG A 256 -3.17 22.37 14.07
CA ARG A 256 -1.96 22.45 14.90
C ARG A 256 -2.26 22.31 16.39
N LEU A 257 -3.35 22.91 16.88
CA LEU A 257 -3.79 22.76 18.28
C LEU A 257 -4.16 21.31 18.58
N MET A 258 -4.95 20.67 17.73
CA MET A 258 -5.33 19.26 17.86
C MET A 258 -4.11 18.34 17.86
N VAL A 259 -3.16 18.56 16.92
CA VAL A 259 -1.91 17.79 16.84
C VAL A 259 -1.07 17.97 18.10
N ARG A 260 -0.94 19.22 18.60
CA ARG A 260 -0.25 19.49 19.86
C ARG A 260 -0.84 18.73 21.04
N GLN A 261 -2.16 18.66 21.14
CA GLN A 261 -2.84 17.93 22.20
C GLN A 261 -2.72 16.40 22.07
N THR A 262 -2.61 15.87 20.85
CA THR A 262 -2.59 14.42 20.60
C THR A 262 -1.19 13.84 20.48
N ALA A 263 -0.17 14.63 20.17
CA ALA A 263 1.17 14.15 19.85
C ALA A 263 2.30 14.69 20.75
N LEU A 264 2.00 15.63 21.66
CA LEU A 264 2.87 16.12 22.72
C LEU A 264 2.26 15.85 24.07
#